data_be3c78a31eb1d20766b0e24565e9b6c1
#
_entry.id   be3c78a31eb1d20766b0e24565e9b6c1
#
_cell.length_a   1.000
_cell.length_b   1.000
_cell.length_c   1.000
_cell.angle_alpha   90.00
_cell.angle_beta   90.00
_cell.angle_gamma   90.00
#
_symmetry.space_group_name_H-M   'P 1'
#
loop_
_entity.id
_entity.type
_entity.pdbx_description
1 polymer ?
#
loop_
_entity_poly.entity_id
_entity_poly.type
_entity_poly.pdbx_seq_one_letter_code
_entity_poly.pdbx_strand_id
1 'polypeptide(L)'
;MPGTVLITGANGSLGLGFVQALLASHPEYTLVATVRNPSAEQDPNTAQLLKLLAKHPKSQTHLETLDLGSLASVRAFADGIATKVSSNNLPPISAIVCNAFTWSLSGQRHTQDNYEATFQVSHLSHMLLVLRLLGSMDPAAGRIVMLGSEAYDPEKANPLSKLRAGFPGEMEHLVHPLADGPEGVYDWGFRRYGTAKLANVVFMWDLNGRLMKVSWHSRPI
;
A
#
# COMPACT_ATOMS: atom_id res chain seq x y z
N MET A 1 9.47 5.12 -22.51
CA MET A 1 10.59 4.46 -21.79
C MET A 1 10.01 3.74 -20.60
N PRO A 2 10.57 2.60 -20.20
CA PRO A 2 10.14 1.95 -18.98
C PRO A 2 10.33 2.91 -17.79
N GLY A 3 9.36 2.91 -16.88
CA GLY A 3 9.32 3.83 -15.74
C GLY A 3 9.71 3.18 -14.43
N THR A 4 9.32 3.80 -13.32
CA THR A 4 9.54 3.30 -11.97
C THR A 4 8.34 2.47 -11.51
N VAL A 5 8.58 1.29 -10.96
CA VAL A 5 7.60 0.48 -10.24
C VAL A 5 7.92 0.55 -8.75
N LEU A 6 7.00 1.11 -7.98
CA LEU A 6 7.11 1.22 -6.53
C LEU A 6 6.21 0.17 -5.86
N ILE A 7 6.76 -0.61 -4.93
CA ILE A 7 5.98 -1.59 -4.16
C ILE A 7 6.18 -1.41 -2.66
N THR A 8 5.08 -1.42 -1.89
CA THR A 8 5.13 -1.42 -0.42
C THR A 8 5.18 -2.84 0.13
N GLY A 9 5.99 -3.06 1.20
CA GLY A 9 6.12 -4.37 1.83
C GLY A 9 6.74 -5.43 0.90
N ALA A 10 7.78 -5.05 0.18
CA ALA A 10 8.45 -5.89 -0.81
C ALA A 10 9.05 -7.19 -0.23
N ASN A 11 9.33 -7.21 1.07
CA ASN A 11 9.85 -8.38 1.80
C ASN A 11 8.77 -9.34 2.33
N GLY A 12 7.47 -9.02 2.16
CA GLY A 12 6.38 -9.97 2.44
C GLY A 12 6.29 -11.07 1.37
N SER A 13 5.57 -12.16 1.65
CA SER A 13 5.47 -13.31 0.73
C SER A 13 4.95 -12.94 -0.66
N LEU A 14 3.87 -12.17 -0.74
CA LEU A 14 3.34 -11.66 -2.02
C LEU A 14 4.29 -10.65 -2.66
N GLY A 15 4.89 -9.77 -1.85
CA GLY A 15 5.88 -8.79 -2.30
C GLY A 15 7.10 -9.45 -2.94
N LEU A 16 7.66 -10.48 -2.33
CA LEU A 16 8.77 -11.26 -2.88
C LEU A 16 8.40 -11.90 -4.22
N GLY A 17 7.21 -12.52 -4.30
CA GLY A 17 6.72 -13.11 -5.56
C GLY A 17 6.55 -12.07 -6.67
N PHE A 18 6.00 -10.89 -6.34
CA PHE A 18 5.87 -9.78 -7.27
C PHE A 18 7.24 -9.28 -7.76
N VAL A 19 8.18 -9.02 -6.83
CA VAL A 19 9.54 -8.56 -7.17
C VAL A 19 10.23 -9.58 -8.07
N GLN A 20 10.15 -10.87 -7.74
CA GLN A 20 10.74 -11.93 -8.57
C GLN A 20 10.15 -11.94 -9.99
N ALA A 21 8.83 -11.87 -10.12
CA ALA A 21 8.16 -11.87 -11.40
C ALA A 21 8.52 -10.62 -12.23
N LEU A 22 8.52 -9.44 -11.60
CA LEU A 22 8.88 -8.18 -12.26
C LEU A 22 10.31 -8.23 -12.80
N LEU A 23 11.30 -8.59 -11.97
CA LEU A 23 12.70 -8.61 -12.37
C LEU A 23 13.02 -9.67 -13.41
N ALA A 24 12.29 -10.79 -13.42
CA ALA A 24 12.45 -11.85 -14.41
C ALA A 24 11.83 -11.50 -15.78
N SER A 25 10.64 -10.88 -15.78
CA SER A 25 9.86 -10.65 -17.00
C SER A 25 10.01 -9.23 -17.56
N HIS A 26 10.35 -8.26 -16.71
CA HIS A 26 10.40 -6.83 -17.02
C HIS A 26 11.63 -6.15 -16.40
N PRO A 27 12.85 -6.63 -16.69
CA PRO A 27 14.08 -6.10 -16.09
C PRO A 27 14.39 -4.66 -16.50
N GLU A 28 13.68 -4.13 -17.49
CA GLU A 28 13.80 -2.76 -18.00
C GLU A 28 13.20 -1.70 -17.07
N TYR A 29 12.31 -2.07 -16.13
CA TYR A 29 11.76 -1.13 -15.15
C TYR A 29 12.73 -0.89 -13.99
N THR A 30 12.72 0.34 -13.48
CA THR A 30 13.38 0.66 -12.21
C THR A 30 12.46 0.24 -11.05
N LEU A 31 12.94 -0.62 -10.17
CA LEU A 31 12.21 -1.06 -8.99
C LEU A 31 12.56 -0.20 -7.78
N VAL A 32 11.55 0.36 -7.11
CA VAL A 32 11.64 0.90 -5.76
C VAL A 32 10.92 -0.06 -4.81
N ALA A 33 11.69 -0.91 -4.14
CA ALA A 33 11.20 -1.88 -3.17
C ALA A 33 11.22 -1.25 -1.78
N THR A 34 10.07 -1.16 -1.08
CA THR A 34 10.05 -0.60 0.26
C THR A 34 9.86 -1.66 1.33
N VAL A 35 10.59 -1.48 2.43
CA VAL A 35 10.51 -2.31 3.63
C VAL A 35 10.47 -1.40 4.87
N ARG A 36 9.92 -1.90 5.98
CA ARG A 36 9.93 -1.17 7.24
C ARG A 36 11.30 -1.18 7.90
N ASN A 37 11.97 -2.33 7.90
CA ASN A 37 13.33 -2.50 8.42
C ASN A 37 14.26 -2.98 7.30
N PRO A 38 15.25 -2.15 6.88
CA PRO A 38 16.17 -2.50 5.81
C PRO A 38 17.34 -3.40 6.27
N SER A 39 17.48 -3.69 7.56
CA SER A 39 18.56 -4.52 8.10
C SER A 39 18.30 -6.00 7.82
N ALA A 40 19.16 -6.61 7.03
CA ALA A 40 19.14 -8.07 6.78
C ALA A 40 19.43 -8.89 8.04
N GLU A 41 20.16 -8.33 8.99
CA GLU A 41 20.52 -9.00 10.26
C GLU A 41 19.34 -9.04 11.23
N GLN A 42 18.48 -8.01 11.19
CA GLN A 42 17.34 -7.86 12.08
C GLN A 42 16.02 -8.37 11.48
N ASP A 43 15.95 -8.48 10.16
CA ASP A 43 14.75 -8.93 9.45
C ASP A 43 15.11 -10.01 8.41
N PRO A 44 14.82 -11.29 8.70
CA PRO A 44 15.06 -12.40 7.78
C PRO A 44 14.34 -12.27 6.43
N ASN A 45 13.17 -11.61 6.41
CA ASN A 45 12.43 -11.38 5.17
C ASN A 45 13.14 -10.34 4.30
N THR A 46 13.71 -9.30 4.91
CA THR A 46 14.57 -8.34 4.19
C THR A 46 15.85 -9.02 3.69
N ALA A 47 16.45 -9.92 4.46
CA ALA A 47 17.57 -10.73 3.99
C ALA A 47 17.22 -11.57 2.75
N GLN A 48 16.01 -12.14 2.72
CA GLN A 48 15.53 -12.90 1.57
C GLN A 48 15.32 -11.99 0.34
N LEU A 49 14.75 -10.80 0.52
CA LEU A 49 14.59 -9.81 -0.54
C LEU A 49 15.94 -9.40 -1.12
N LEU A 50 16.92 -9.09 -0.29
CA LEU A 50 18.27 -8.71 -0.74
C LEU A 50 18.95 -9.84 -1.55
N LYS A 51 18.78 -11.09 -1.12
CA LYS A 51 19.27 -12.25 -1.91
C LYS A 51 18.57 -12.37 -3.27
N LEU A 52 17.28 -12.03 -3.33
CA LEU A 52 16.53 -12.00 -4.58
C LEU A 52 17.06 -10.89 -5.51
N LEU A 53 17.19 -9.66 -5.00
CA LEU A 53 17.72 -8.53 -5.77
C LEU A 53 19.12 -8.82 -6.33
N ALA A 54 20.00 -9.44 -5.53
CA ALA A 54 21.36 -9.80 -5.94
C ALA A 54 21.41 -10.80 -7.13
N LYS A 55 20.35 -11.57 -7.38
CA LYS A 55 20.26 -12.47 -8.56
C LYS A 55 19.98 -11.71 -9.86
N HIS A 56 19.60 -10.43 -9.78
CA HIS A 56 19.27 -9.59 -10.93
C HIS A 56 20.17 -8.35 -11.02
N PRO A 57 21.50 -8.49 -11.13
CA PRO A 57 22.47 -7.39 -11.04
C PRO A 57 22.36 -6.37 -12.18
N LYS A 58 21.67 -6.70 -13.27
CA LYS A 58 21.44 -5.80 -14.40
C LYS A 58 20.21 -4.91 -14.23
N SER A 59 19.31 -5.25 -13.31
CA SER A 59 18.08 -4.47 -13.04
C SER A 59 18.40 -3.30 -12.12
N GLN A 60 17.80 -2.14 -12.40
CA GLN A 60 17.88 -0.98 -11.50
C GLN A 60 16.94 -1.18 -10.33
N THR A 61 17.48 -1.35 -9.13
CA THR A 61 16.71 -1.62 -7.92
C THR A 61 17.14 -0.70 -6.78
N HIS A 62 16.17 -0.14 -6.09
CA HIS A 62 16.34 0.69 -4.91
C HIS A 62 15.60 0.04 -3.74
N LEU A 63 16.31 -0.24 -2.64
CA LEU A 63 15.69 -0.64 -1.38
C LEU A 63 15.53 0.61 -0.53
N GLU A 64 14.30 0.95 -0.18
CA GLU A 64 13.96 2.17 0.54
C GLU A 64 13.19 1.83 1.84
N THR A 65 13.40 2.63 2.87
CA THR A 65 12.68 2.48 4.13
C THR A 65 11.35 3.22 4.07
N LEU A 66 10.27 2.53 4.43
CA LEU A 66 8.93 3.12 4.57
C LEU A 66 8.18 2.46 5.72
N ASP A 67 7.90 3.22 6.77
CA ASP A 67 7.01 2.79 7.85
C ASP A 67 5.60 3.35 7.64
N LEU A 68 4.67 2.48 7.24
CA LEU A 68 3.25 2.83 7.06
C LEU A 68 2.51 3.04 8.41
N GLY A 69 3.14 2.70 9.54
CA GLY A 69 2.66 3.04 10.88
C GLY A 69 3.00 4.48 11.28
N SER A 70 3.58 5.28 10.39
CA SER A 70 3.90 6.69 10.58
C SER A 70 3.53 7.52 9.37
N LEU A 71 2.55 8.39 9.51
CA LEU A 71 2.18 9.35 8.45
C LEU A 71 3.31 10.33 8.13
N ALA A 72 4.15 10.65 9.11
CA ALA A 72 5.36 11.44 8.90
C ALA A 72 6.37 10.71 8.00
N SER A 73 6.59 9.40 8.25
CA SER A 73 7.44 8.56 7.39
C SER A 73 6.89 8.49 5.96
N VAL A 74 5.57 8.32 5.80
CA VAL A 74 4.92 8.28 4.49
C VAL A 74 5.11 9.60 3.73
N ARG A 75 4.95 10.75 4.41
CA ARG A 75 5.17 12.07 3.78
C ARG A 75 6.62 12.24 3.34
N ALA A 76 7.56 12.01 4.24
CA ALA A 76 8.99 12.15 3.96
C ALA A 76 9.44 11.24 2.79
N PHE A 77 8.98 9.99 2.78
CA PHE A 77 9.25 9.05 1.70
C PHE A 77 8.68 9.54 0.37
N ALA A 78 7.40 9.93 0.35
CA ALA A 78 6.74 10.40 -0.87
C ALA A 78 7.42 11.66 -1.43
N ASP A 79 7.79 12.62 -0.57
CA ASP A 79 8.51 13.84 -0.98
C ASP A 79 9.90 13.50 -1.55
N GLY A 80 10.61 12.55 -0.94
CA GLY A 80 11.89 12.06 -1.44
C GLY A 80 11.78 11.40 -2.83
N ILE A 81 10.75 10.57 -3.05
CA ILE A 81 10.50 9.96 -4.37
C ILE A 81 10.11 11.02 -5.40
N ALA A 82 9.20 11.95 -5.06
CA ALA A 82 8.79 13.03 -5.94
C ALA A 82 9.99 13.90 -6.37
N THR A 83 10.90 14.20 -5.43
CA THR A 83 12.15 14.93 -5.72
C THR A 83 13.05 14.14 -6.65
N LYS A 84 13.22 12.82 -6.43
CA LYS A 84 14.05 11.98 -7.32
C LYS A 84 13.47 11.94 -8.74
N VAL A 85 12.14 11.90 -8.89
CA VAL A 85 11.48 11.92 -10.20
C VAL A 85 11.64 13.30 -10.88
N SER A 86 11.37 14.39 -10.17
CA SER A 86 11.46 15.75 -10.73
C SER A 86 12.89 16.14 -11.12
N SER A 87 13.91 15.59 -10.45
CA SER A 87 15.33 15.78 -10.78
C SER A 87 15.89 14.78 -11.79
N ASN A 88 15.04 13.93 -12.40
CA ASN A 88 15.41 12.87 -13.34
C ASN A 88 16.37 11.79 -12.74
N ASN A 89 16.45 11.67 -11.43
CA ASN A 89 17.19 10.60 -10.75
C ASN A 89 16.38 9.28 -10.68
N LEU A 90 15.08 9.36 -10.91
CA LEU A 90 14.18 8.23 -11.16
C LEU A 90 13.31 8.55 -12.39
N PRO A 91 13.02 7.55 -13.23
CA PRO A 91 11.99 7.69 -14.26
C PRO A 91 10.60 7.99 -13.63
N PRO A 92 9.64 8.59 -14.38
CA PRO A 92 8.25 8.73 -13.94
C PRO A 92 7.69 7.40 -13.43
N ILE A 93 6.77 7.48 -12.45
CA ILE A 93 6.22 6.28 -11.84
C ILE A 93 5.21 5.62 -12.76
N SER A 94 5.54 4.42 -13.27
CA SER A 94 4.63 3.61 -14.08
C SER A 94 3.66 2.79 -13.24
N ALA A 95 4.03 2.39 -12.02
CA ALA A 95 3.13 1.69 -11.13
C ALA A 95 3.43 1.95 -9.65
N ILE A 96 2.36 2.09 -8.86
CA ILE A 96 2.40 2.05 -7.40
C ILE A 96 1.63 0.80 -6.96
N VAL A 97 2.32 -0.14 -6.32
CA VAL A 97 1.74 -1.40 -5.82
C VAL A 97 1.62 -1.31 -4.29
N CYS A 98 0.42 -1.02 -3.81
CA CYS A 98 0.06 -0.94 -2.41
C CYS A 98 -0.20 -2.36 -1.88
N ASN A 99 0.90 -3.07 -1.56
CA ASN A 99 0.89 -4.47 -1.15
C ASN A 99 0.93 -4.65 0.36
N ALA A 100 1.67 -3.83 1.09
CA ALA A 100 1.81 -3.97 2.54
C ALA A 100 0.47 -3.93 3.27
N PHE A 101 0.34 -4.73 4.31
CA PHE A 101 -0.82 -4.68 5.20
C PHE A 101 -0.41 -5.18 6.60
N THR A 102 -1.26 -4.89 7.57
CA THR A 102 -1.23 -5.51 8.89
C THR A 102 -2.64 -5.81 9.36
N TRP A 103 -2.78 -6.71 10.29
CA TRP A 103 -4.01 -7.00 10.98
C TRP A 103 -3.71 -7.52 12.39
N SER A 104 -4.71 -7.51 13.26
CA SER A 104 -4.62 -8.10 14.59
C SER A 104 -5.90 -8.84 14.92
N LEU A 105 -5.77 -10.12 15.25
CA LEU A 105 -6.86 -10.99 15.71
C LEU A 105 -6.83 -11.18 17.24
N SER A 106 -5.91 -10.51 17.93
CA SER A 106 -5.73 -10.56 19.38
C SER A 106 -6.06 -9.26 20.11
N GLY A 107 -6.78 -8.36 19.42
CA GLY A 107 -7.21 -7.06 19.93
C GLY A 107 -6.70 -5.89 19.11
N GLN A 108 -7.11 -4.69 19.53
CA GLN A 108 -6.70 -3.45 18.89
C GLN A 108 -5.22 -3.17 19.11
N ARG A 109 -4.56 -2.66 18.09
CA ARG A 109 -3.19 -2.13 18.17
C ARG A 109 -3.16 -0.74 17.58
N HIS A 110 -2.35 0.14 18.14
CA HIS A 110 -2.21 1.52 17.68
C HIS A 110 -0.81 1.75 17.13
N THR A 111 -0.73 2.61 16.14
CA THR A 111 0.51 3.09 15.53
C THR A 111 1.12 4.19 16.39
N GLN A 112 2.27 4.73 15.98
CA GLN A 112 2.86 5.90 16.62
C GLN A 112 2.05 7.20 16.41
N ASP A 113 1.16 7.23 15.41
CA ASP A 113 0.19 8.32 15.20
C ASP A 113 -1.06 8.16 16.08
N ASN A 114 -1.08 7.16 16.97
CA ASN A 114 -2.21 6.79 17.83
C ASN A 114 -3.47 6.36 17.05
N TYR A 115 -3.35 5.91 15.81
CA TYR A 115 -4.44 5.37 15.00
C TYR A 115 -4.47 3.85 15.05
N GLU A 116 -5.66 3.26 14.85
CA GLU A 116 -5.79 1.81 14.74
C GLU A 116 -4.91 1.27 13.59
N ALA A 117 -4.03 0.33 13.95
CA ALA A 117 -2.92 -0.05 13.10
C ALA A 117 -3.36 -0.75 11.80
N THR A 118 -4.45 -1.54 11.84
CA THR A 118 -4.95 -2.23 10.65
C THR A 118 -5.46 -1.23 9.62
N PHE A 119 -6.24 -0.25 10.06
CA PHE A 119 -6.80 0.77 9.18
C PHE A 119 -5.71 1.71 8.65
N GLN A 120 -4.83 2.20 9.52
CA GLN A 120 -3.77 3.10 9.10
C GLN A 120 -2.84 2.44 8.09
N VAL A 121 -2.25 1.30 8.43
CA VAL A 121 -1.23 0.65 7.57
C VAL A 121 -1.83 0.12 6.28
N SER A 122 -3.04 -0.49 6.34
CA SER A 122 -3.63 -1.15 5.17
C SER A 122 -4.39 -0.21 4.24
N HIS A 123 -4.78 1.00 4.71
CA HIS A 123 -5.55 1.96 3.93
C HIS A 123 -4.99 3.38 3.99
N LEU A 124 -5.05 4.05 5.15
CA LEU A 124 -4.83 5.49 5.26
C LEU A 124 -3.44 5.92 4.76
N SER A 125 -2.41 5.17 5.12
CA SER A 125 -1.03 5.43 4.69
C SER A 125 -0.82 5.21 3.19
N HIS A 126 -1.47 4.21 2.61
CA HIS A 126 -1.45 4.00 1.16
C HIS A 126 -2.21 5.09 0.40
N MET A 127 -3.37 5.51 0.91
CA MET A 127 -4.11 6.63 0.34
C MET A 127 -3.24 7.90 0.33
N LEU A 128 -2.60 8.23 1.46
CA LEU A 128 -1.69 9.36 1.56
C LEU A 128 -0.52 9.26 0.58
N LEU A 129 0.13 8.07 0.50
CA LEU A 129 1.24 7.81 -0.42
C LEU A 129 0.83 8.03 -1.87
N VAL A 130 -0.29 7.44 -2.29
CA VAL A 130 -0.82 7.55 -3.66
C VAL A 130 -1.11 9.01 -4.00
N LEU A 131 -1.85 9.72 -3.15
CA LEU A 131 -2.23 11.12 -3.41
C LEU A 131 -1.01 12.04 -3.52
N ARG A 132 0.04 11.81 -2.71
CA ARG A 132 1.27 12.60 -2.80
C ARG A 132 2.12 12.31 -4.03
N LEU A 133 2.01 11.10 -4.59
CA LEU A 133 2.81 10.68 -5.75
C LEU A 133 2.09 10.80 -7.09
N LEU A 134 0.81 11.19 -7.13
CA LEU A 134 0.05 11.32 -8.38
C LEU A 134 0.76 12.20 -9.40
N GLY A 135 1.32 13.34 -8.98
CA GLY A 135 2.05 14.26 -9.86
C GLY A 135 3.40 13.72 -10.39
N SER A 136 3.88 12.61 -9.81
CA SER A 136 5.12 11.94 -10.23
C SER A 136 4.86 10.71 -11.10
N MET A 137 3.60 10.37 -11.33
CA MET A 137 3.22 9.23 -12.17
C MET A 137 3.29 9.59 -13.66
N ASP A 138 3.49 8.55 -14.48
CA ASP A 138 3.30 8.65 -15.92
C ASP A 138 1.83 9.00 -16.21
N PRO A 139 1.54 10.16 -16.82
CA PRO A 139 0.16 10.61 -17.01
C PRO A 139 -0.63 9.79 -18.02
N ALA A 140 0.04 9.04 -18.91
CA ALA A 140 -0.60 8.25 -19.95
C ALA A 140 -0.74 6.77 -19.56
N ALA A 141 0.28 6.21 -18.89
CA ALA A 141 0.38 4.78 -18.65
C ALA A 141 0.46 4.40 -17.16
N GLY A 142 0.50 5.39 -16.25
CA GLY A 142 0.60 5.16 -14.81
C GLY A 142 -0.54 4.29 -14.27
N ARG A 143 -0.23 3.38 -13.35
CA ARG A 143 -1.19 2.45 -12.73
C ARG A 143 -1.05 2.46 -11.21
N ILE A 144 -2.18 2.38 -10.52
CA ILE A 144 -2.23 2.19 -9.07
C ILE A 144 -2.88 0.82 -8.82
N VAL A 145 -2.18 -0.03 -8.09
CA VAL A 145 -2.64 -1.37 -7.73
C VAL A 145 -2.76 -1.43 -6.22
N MET A 146 -3.99 -1.61 -5.73
CA MET A 146 -4.24 -1.84 -4.31
C MET A 146 -4.68 -3.29 -4.10
N LEU A 147 -3.97 -4.03 -3.24
CA LEU A 147 -4.32 -5.41 -2.96
C LEU A 147 -5.62 -5.47 -2.15
N GLY A 148 -6.64 -6.07 -2.76
CA GLY A 148 -7.94 -6.34 -2.15
C GLY A 148 -7.94 -7.58 -1.25
N SER A 149 -9.13 -7.96 -0.82
CA SER A 149 -9.45 -9.21 -0.11
C SER A 149 -10.94 -9.45 -0.23
N GLU A 150 -11.39 -10.69 -0.34
CA GLU A 150 -12.83 -11.00 -0.29
C GLU A 150 -13.52 -10.54 1.00
N ALA A 151 -12.75 -10.32 2.07
CA ALA A 151 -13.26 -9.78 3.33
C ALA A 151 -13.81 -8.34 3.24
N TYR A 152 -13.61 -7.66 2.11
CA TYR A 152 -14.10 -6.27 1.93
C TYR A 152 -15.63 -6.19 1.78
N ASP A 153 -16.28 -7.26 1.30
CA ASP A 153 -17.67 -7.22 0.88
C ASP A 153 -18.64 -7.18 2.08
N PRO A 154 -19.40 -6.10 2.28
CA PRO A 154 -20.34 -5.99 3.39
C PRO A 154 -21.59 -6.88 3.24
N GLU A 155 -21.87 -7.37 2.02
CA GLU A 155 -23.03 -8.22 1.76
C GLU A 155 -22.68 -9.71 1.83
N LYS A 156 -21.42 -10.05 1.61
CA LYS A 156 -20.96 -11.43 1.63
C LYS A 156 -20.64 -11.91 3.04
N ALA A 157 -21.16 -13.07 3.41
CA ALA A 157 -20.78 -13.71 4.66
C ALA A 157 -19.29 -14.10 4.63
N ASN A 158 -18.55 -13.72 5.67
CA ASN A 158 -17.18 -14.16 5.84
C ASN A 158 -17.17 -15.50 6.59
N PRO A 159 -16.69 -16.60 6.00
CA PRO A 159 -16.68 -17.90 6.69
C PRO A 159 -15.75 -17.93 7.90
N LEU A 160 -14.83 -16.97 8.02
CA LEU A 160 -13.85 -16.85 9.10
C LEU A 160 -14.27 -15.88 10.21
N SER A 161 -15.42 -15.18 10.08
CA SER A 161 -15.85 -14.20 11.07
C SER A 161 -17.37 -14.01 11.05
N LYS A 162 -17.95 -13.82 12.23
CA LYS A 162 -19.37 -13.46 12.40
C LYS A 162 -19.68 -12.03 11.98
N LEU A 163 -18.65 -11.15 11.99
CA LEU A 163 -18.79 -9.74 11.67
C LEU A 163 -18.38 -9.48 10.23
N ARG A 164 -19.16 -8.67 9.54
CA ARG A 164 -18.87 -8.22 8.16
C ARG A 164 -18.12 -6.89 8.17
N ALA A 165 -17.43 -6.61 7.07
CA ALA A 165 -16.89 -5.29 6.79
C ALA A 165 -18.01 -4.24 6.80
N GLY A 166 -17.69 -3.01 7.19
CA GLY A 166 -18.66 -1.91 7.19
C GLY A 166 -18.10 -0.69 7.86
N PHE A 167 -18.45 0.48 7.35
CA PHE A 167 -18.05 1.73 7.96
C PHE A 167 -18.85 1.98 9.26
N PRO A 168 -18.23 2.57 10.30
CA PRO A 168 -18.94 3.01 11.49
C PRO A 168 -19.82 4.22 11.15
N GLY A 169 -20.79 4.51 12.02
CA GLY A 169 -21.61 5.72 11.87
C GLY A 169 -20.82 7.01 11.97
N GLU A 170 -19.78 7.01 12.78
CA GLU A 170 -18.82 8.12 12.91
C GLU A 170 -17.47 7.71 12.33
N MET A 171 -16.97 8.50 11.35
CA MET A 171 -15.73 8.18 10.64
C MET A 171 -14.50 8.17 11.55
N GLU A 172 -14.53 8.91 12.65
CA GLU A 172 -13.47 8.90 13.66
C GLU A 172 -13.21 7.48 14.21
N HIS A 173 -14.24 6.65 14.30
CA HIS A 173 -14.10 5.26 14.75
C HIS A 173 -13.37 4.33 13.77
N LEU A 174 -13.00 4.80 12.57
CA LEU A 174 -12.08 4.08 11.69
C LEU A 174 -10.65 4.09 12.22
N VAL A 175 -10.26 5.20 12.83
CA VAL A 175 -8.89 5.40 13.37
C VAL A 175 -8.82 5.28 14.88
N HIS A 176 -9.93 5.58 15.58
CA HIS A 176 -10.11 5.43 17.02
C HIS A 176 -11.35 4.56 17.29
N PRO A 177 -11.28 3.25 17.03
CA PRO A 177 -12.43 2.37 17.18
C PRO A 177 -12.88 2.26 18.64
N LEU A 178 -14.17 2.05 18.85
CA LEU A 178 -14.72 1.70 20.15
C LEU A 178 -14.16 0.33 20.60
N ALA A 179 -14.35 0.02 21.89
CA ALA A 179 -13.96 -1.29 22.43
C ALA A 179 -14.65 -2.42 21.65
N ASP A 180 -13.93 -3.54 21.51
CA ASP A 180 -14.45 -4.74 20.84
C ASP A 180 -15.69 -5.27 21.60
N GLY A 181 -16.74 -5.62 20.88
CA GLY A 181 -17.98 -6.10 21.42
C GLY A 181 -17.97 -7.58 21.83
N PRO A 182 -19.13 -8.13 22.21
CA PRO A 182 -19.26 -9.48 22.75
C PRO A 182 -18.91 -10.61 21.78
N GLU A 183 -18.83 -10.34 20.47
CA GLU A 183 -18.38 -11.29 19.44
C GLU A 183 -16.93 -11.67 19.62
N GLY A 184 -16.17 -10.85 20.34
CA GLY A 184 -14.77 -11.10 20.72
C GLY A 184 -13.75 -10.52 19.76
N VAL A 185 -12.53 -10.41 20.26
CA VAL A 185 -11.40 -9.72 19.59
C VAL A 185 -11.06 -10.28 18.21
N TYR A 186 -11.30 -11.56 17.99
CA TYR A 186 -11.05 -12.23 16.72
C TYR A 186 -11.97 -11.72 15.60
N ASP A 187 -13.30 -11.73 15.84
CA ASP A 187 -14.30 -11.28 14.88
C ASP A 187 -14.14 -9.78 14.60
N TRP A 188 -13.90 -8.99 15.64
CA TRP A 188 -13.64 -7.54 15.50
C TRP A 188 -12.33 -7.25 14.76
N GLY A 189 -11.30 -8.09 14.93
CA GLY A 189 -10.07 -8.02 14.16
C GLY A 189 -10.30 -8.25 12.66
N PHE A 190 -11.10 -9.25 12.30
CA PHE A 190 -11.52 -9.48 10.93
C PHE A 190 -12.35 -8.33 10.36
N ARG A 191 -13.29 -7.80 11.15
CA ARG A 191 -14.07 -6.64 10.73
C ARG A 191 -13.19 -5.44 10.43
N ARG A 192 -12.23 -5.08 11.29
CA ARG A 192 -11.27 -3.99 11.03
C ARG A 192 -10.50 -4.21 9.74
N TYR A 193 -9.99 -5.43 9.53
CA TYR A 193 -9.30 -5.79 8.30
C TYR A 193 -10.20 -5.65 7.06
N GLY A 194 -11.39 -6.23 7.09
CA GLY A 194 -12.37 -6.13 6.01
C GLY A 194 -12.77 -4.68 5.73
N THR A 195 -12.99 -3.87 6.77
CA THR A 195 -13.31 -2.45 6.64
C THR A 195 -12.17 -1.66 5.99
N ALA A 196 -10.91 -1.93 6.33
CA ALA A 196 -9.77 -1.31 5.66
C ALA A 196 -9.69 -1.70 4.17
N LYS A 197 -10.03 -2.96 3.83
CA LYS A 197 -10.11 -3.40 2.43
C LYS A 197 -11.29 -2.81 1.67
N LEU A 198 -12.43 -2.62 2.33
CA LEU A 198 -13.57 -1.88 1.77
C LEU A 198 -13.21 -0.43 1.48
N ALA A 199 -12.49 0.23 2.41
CA ALA A 199 -12.01 1.60 2.21
C ALA A 199 -11.06 1.71 1.00
N ASN A 200 -10.22 0.70 0.74
CA ASN A 200 -9.39 0.64 -0.47
C ASN A 200 -10.24 0.60 -1.75
N VAL A 201 -11.31 -0.19 -1.77
CA VAL A 201 -12.22 -0.28 -2.94
C VAL A 201 -12.90 1.07 -3.18
N VAL A 202 -13.46 1.69 -2.13
CA VAL A 202 -14.12 2.99 -2.22
C VAL A 202 -13.16 4.09 -2.69
N PHE A 203 -11.96 4.12 -2.12
CA PHE A 203 -10.91 5.07 -2.53
C PHE A 203 -10.55 4.93 -4.00
N MET A 204 -10.32 3.69 -4.48
CA MET A 204 -9.96 3.45 -5.88
C MET A 204 -11.08 3.82 -6.84
N TRP A 205 -12.34 3.59 -6.46
CA TRP A 205 -13.50 4.00 -7.23
C TRP A 205 -13.60 5.51 -7.37
N ASP A 206 -13.51 6.24 -6.26
CA ASP A 206 -13.58 7.71 -6.26
C ASP A 206 -12.39 8.32 -7.01
N LEU A 207 -11.18 7.84 -6.72
CA LEU A 207 -9.97 8.32 -7.38
C LEU A 207 -10.02 8.12 -8.89
N ASN A 208 -10.39 6.92 -9.34
CA ASN A 208 -10.51 6.64 -10.78
C ASN A 208 -11.55 7.55 -11.45
N GLY A 209 -12.71 7.75 -10.81
CA GLY A 209 -13.75 8.65 -11.31
C GLY A 209 -13.29 10.11 -11.43
N ARG A 210 -12.43 10.58 -10.51
CA ARG A 210 -11.84 11.93 -10.55
C ARG A 210 -10.78 12.05 -11.65
N LEU A 211 -9.88 11.08 -11.76
CA LEU A 211 -8.82 11.07 -12.76
C LEU A 211 -9.38 11.03 -14.19
N MET A 212 -10.44 10.27 -14.42
CA MET A 212 -11.13 10.25 -15.72
C MET A 212 -11.70 11.62 -16.09
N LYS A 213 -12.28 12.36 -15.14
CA LYS A 213 -12.82 13.71 -15.39
C LYS A 213 -11.72 14.71 -15.77
N VAL A 214 -10.57 14.64 -15.11
CA VAL A 214 -9.42 15.51 -15.40
C VAL A 214 -8.88 15.24 -16.80
N SER A 215 -8.73 13.97 -17.20
CA SER A 215 -8.23 13.61 -18.54
C SER A 215 -9.17 14.04 -19.68
N TRP A 216 -10.48 14.15 -19.42
CA TRP A 216 -11.44 14.68 -20.39
C TRP A 216 -11.29 16.19 -20.63
N HIS A 217 -10.97 16.97 -19.59
CA HIS A 217 -10.81 18.43 -19.68
C HIS A 217 -9.44 18.87 -20.26
N SER A 218 -8.47 17.98 -20.29
CA SER A 218 -7.12 18.25 -20.80
C SER A 218 -6.88 17.81 -22.25
N ARG A 219 -7.91 17.30 -22.96
CA ARG A 219 -7.82 17.06 -24.40
C ARG A 219 -8.08 18.37 -25.13
N PRO A 220 -7.13 18.89 -25.93
CA PRO A 220 -7.43 20.02 -26.82
C PRO A 220 -8.55 19.63 -27.78
N ILE A 221 -9.53 20.50 -27.93
CA ILE A 221 -10.61 20.43 -28.91
C ILE A 221 -10.00 20.54 -30.31
#